data_12ab2cfa9717c87591c46de035535acd
#
_entry.id   12ab2cfa9717c87591c46de035535acd
#
_cell.length_a   1.000
_cell.length_b   1.000
_cell.length_c   1.000
_cell.angle_alpha   90.00
_cell.angle_beta   90.00
_cell.angle_gamma   90.00
#
_symmetry.space_group_name_H-M   'P 1'
#
loop_
_entity.id
_entity.type
_entity.pdbx_description
1 polymer ?
#
loop_
_entity_poly.entity_id
_entity_poly.type
_entity_poly.pdbx_seq_one_letter_code
_entity_poly.pdbx_strand_id
1 'polypeptide(L)'
;MDYIRKNCGEKSKIMGMVSNRQKDEAIANFRFEGVLIDERPYGSGHINDTFLLTFDISGMGLLRVILQRMNKEIFTQPEELMENVLGVTSYLRKKIIENGGDPERETLNIIRTVANRPYYVDSQGDYWRCYKFIDGATSYDQVEKPDDFYQSAVSFGNFQRLLADYPAETLHETIKGFHD
;
A
#
# COMPACT_ATOMS: atom_id res chain seq x y z
N MET A 1 9.20 12.12 15.27
CA MET A 1 7.99 12.56 14.51
C MET A 1 8.18 13.91 13.82
N ASP A 2 8.91 14.85 14.40
CA ASP A 2 9.14 16.18 13.77
C ASP A 2 10.06 16.16 12.54
N TYR A 3 10.94 15.19 12.42
CA TYR A 3 11.82 15.05 11.25
C TYR A 3 11.04 14.72 9.96
N ILE A 4 10.03 13.86 10.06
CA ILE A 4 9.16 13.53 8.92
C ILE A 4 8.23 14.69 8.58
N ARG A 5 7.67 15.39 9.59
CA ARG A 5 6.79 16.56 9.35
C ARG A 5 7.52 17.74 8.71
N LYS A 6 8.73 18.09 9.17
CA LYS A 6 9.52 19.19 8.58
C LYS A 6 10.01 18.90 7.17
N ASN A 7 10.38 17.66 6.88
CA ASN A 7 10.87 17.31 5.55
C ASN A 7 9.74 16.91 4.57
N CYS A 8 8.56 16.49 5.06
CA CYS A 8 7.44 16.09 4.20
C CYS A 8 6.74 17.29 3.54
N GLY A 9 6.60 18.43 4.24
CA GLY A 9 5.94 19.63 3.70
C GLY A 9 6.70 20.32 2.56
N GLU A 10 8.04 20.27 2.57
CA GLU A 10 8.87 20.86 1.51
C GLU A 10 9.23 19.84 0.41
N LYS A 11 9.37 18.57 0.74
CA LYS A 11 9.75 17.51 -0.21
C LYS A 11 8.60 16.97 -1.05
N SER A 12 7.35 17.09 -0.61
CA SER A 12 6.17 16.83 -1.44
C SER A 12 6.12 17.72 -2.71
N LYS A 13 6.85 18.83 -2.71
CA LYS A 13 7.05 19.68 -3.89
C LYS A 13 8.13 19.18 -4.86
N ILE A 14 9.00 18.25 -4.45
CA ILE A 14 10.15 17.78 -5.24
C ILE A 14 9.78 16.55 -6.08
N MET A 15 8.83 15.74 -5.63
CA MET A 15 8.27 14.69 -6.46
C MET A 15 7.38 15.32 -7.52
N GLY A 16 7.86 15.39 -8.76
CA GLY A 16 7.13 15.96 -9.89
C GLY A 16 5.72 15.35 -9.98
N MET A 17 4.71 16.19 -10.40
CA MET A 17 3.33 15.71 -10.55
C MET A 17 3.29 14.50 -11.49
N VAL A 18 2.55 13.46 -11.07
CA VAL A 18 2.31 12.27 -11.91
C VAL A 18 1.62 12.70 -13.19
N SER A 19 2.22 12.44 -14.34
CA SER A 19 1.55 12.65 -15.62
C SER A 19 0.52 11.54 -15.87
N ASN A 20 -0.56 11.86 -16.60
CA ASN A 20 -1.51 10.83 -17.01
C ASN A 20 -0.83 9.70 -17.75
N ARG A 21 0.17 10.00 -18.60
CA ARG A 21 0.94 8.99 -19.34
C ARG A 21 1.64 7.98 -18.45
N GLN A 22 2.29 8.41 -17.34
CA GLN A 22 2.95 7.50 -16.40
C GLN A 22 1.93 6.59 -15.70
N LYS A 23 0.80 7.18 -15.29
CA LYS A 23 -0.29 6.43 -14.66
C LYS A 23 -0.88 5.40 -15.61
N ASP A 24 -1.19 5.79 -16.84
CA ASP A 24 -1.71 4.89 -17.89
C ASP A 24 -0.73 3.75 -18.21
N GLU A 25 0.58 4.07 -18.26
CA GLU A 25 1.65 3.10 -18.43
C GLU A 25 1.66 2.10 -17.26
N ALA A 26 1.55 2.57 -16.03
CA ALA A 26 1.48 1.69 -14.86
C ALA A 26 0.23 0.81 -14.89
N ILE A 27 -0.96 1.39 -15.15
CA ILE A 27 -2.23 0.66 -15.25
C ILE A 27 -2.13 -0.47 -16.27
N ALA A 28 -1.57 -0.20 -17.45
CA ALA A 28 -1.43 -1.21 -18.52
C ALA A 28 -0.51 -2.39 -18.15
N ASN A 29 0.32 -2.23 -17.12
CA ASN A 29 1.30 -3.25 -16.71
C ASN A 29 0.89 -4.08 -15.49
N PHE A 30 -0.22 -3.77 -14.83
CA PHE A 30 -0.77 -4.61 -13.76
C PHE A 30 -1.86 -5.56 -14.29
N ARG A 31 -2.08 -6.68 -13.59
CA ARG A 31 -3.13 -7.66 -13.92
C ARG A 31 -4.46 -7.21 -13.33
N PHE A 32 -5.22 -6.47 -14.11
CA PHE A 32 -6.58 -6.14 -13.76
C PHE A 32 -7.57 -6.99 -14.56
N GLU A 33 -8.69 -7.30 -13.91
CA GLU A 33 -9.85 -7.90 -14.56
C GLU A 33 -10.89 -6.80 -14.83
N GLY A 34 -11.59 -6.88 -15.95
CA GLY A 34 -12.66 -5.95 -16.29
C GLY A 34 -12.20 -4.69 -17.03
N VAL A 35 -13.09 -3.72 -17.10
CA VAL A 35 -12.93 -2.44 -17.78
C VAL A 35 -12.78 -1.33 -16.75
N LEU A 36 -11.74 -0.49 -16.86
CA LEU A 36 -11.57 0.69 -16.00
C LEU A 36 -12.71 1.68 -16.27
N ILE A 37 -13.49 2.02 -15.22
CA ILE A 37 -14.65 2.92 -15.30
C ILE A 37 -14.48 4.19 -14.47
N ASP A 38 -13.59 4.20 -13.48
CA ASP A 38 -13.29 5.39 -12.67
C ASP A 38 -11.83 5.37 -12.19
N GLU A 39 -11.23 6.55 -12.16
CA GLU A 39 -9.91 6.79 -11.58
C GLU A 39 -9.85 8.16 -10.92
N ARG A 40 -9.31 8.22 -9.70
CA ARG A 40 -9.21 9.46 -8.95
C ARG A 40 -8.09 9.44 -7.92
N PRO A 41 -7.51 10.60 -7.56
CA PRO A 41 -6.63 10.69 -6.39
C PRO A 41 -7.35 10.18 -5.14
N TYR A 42 -6.62 9.54 -4.22
CA TYR A 42 -7.19 8.94 -3.03
C TYR A 42 -6.32 9.17 -1.79
N GLY A 43 -6.99 9.54 -0.68
CA GLY A 43 -6.38 9.74 0.63
C GLY A 43 -5.74 11.12 0.80
N SER A 44 -5.39 11.42 2.06
CA SER A 44 -4.75 12.67 2.50
C SER A 44 -3.23 12.52 2.71
N GLY A 45 -2.68 11.33 2.40
CA GLY A 45 -1.26 11.04 2.58
C GLY A 45 -0.36 11.84 1.63
N HIS A 46 0.80 12.30 2.15
CA HIS A 46 1.72 13.17 1.43
C HIS A 46 3.02 12.48 1.00
N ILE A 47 3.15 11.17 1.25
CA ILE A 47 4.39 10.43 0.96
C ILE A 47 4.36 9.88 -0.46
N ASN A 48 3.31 9.16 -0.81
CA ASN A 48 3.14 8.52 -2.12
C ASN A 48 2.02 9.18 -2.91
N ASP A 49 2.12 9.21 -4.24
CA ASP A 49 0.95 9.53 -5.06
C ASP A 49 0.03 8.31 -5.09
N THR A 50 -1.21 8.51 -4.67
CA THR A 50 -2.16 7.42 -4.48
C THR A 50 -3.42 7.66 -5.31
N PHE A 51 -3.86 6.63 -6.02
CA PHE A 51 -5.04 6.64 -6.87
C PHE A 51 -5.95 5.48 -6.53
N LEU A 52 -7.25 5.73 -6.47
CA LEU A 52 -8.28 4.70 -6.45
C LEU A 52 -8.73 4.46 -7.89
N LEU A 53 -8.63 3.21 -8.33
CA LEU A 53 -9.11 2.75 -9.62
C LEU A 53 -10.31 1.83 -9.40
N THR A 54 -11.34 1.95 -10.25
CA THR A 54 -12.53 1.10 -10.22
C THR A 54 -12.70 0.43 -11.59
N PHE A 55 -12.80 -0.88 -11.57
CA PHE A 55 -13.02 -1.72 -12.76
C PHE A 55 -14.40 -2.37 -12.68
N ASP A 56 -15.12 -2.38 -13.78
CA ASP A 56 -16.32 -3.19 -13.96
C ASP A 56 -15.94 -4.59 -14.46
N ILE A 57 -16.22 -5.60 -13.63
CA ILE A 57 -16.04 -7.01 -14.00
C ILE A 57 -17.39 -7.55 -14.45
N SER A 58 -17.64 -7.50 -15.74
CA SER A 58 -18.89 -7.88 -16.40
C SER A 58 -19.62 -9.05 -15.70
N GLY A 59 -20.72 -8.74 -14.99
CA GLY A 59 -21.54 -9.73 -14.29
C GLY A 59 -21.04 -10.18 -12.91
N MET A 60 -19.84 -9.78 -12.46
CA MET A 60 -19.27 -10.13 -11.14
C MET A 60 -19.15 -8.93 -10.18
N GLY A 61 -19.51 -7.72 -10.63
CA GLY A 61 -19.49 -6.51 -9.83
C GLY A 61 -18.26 -5.64 -10.08
N LEU A 62 -17.87 -4.85 -9.06
CA LEU A 62 -16.78 -3.90 -9.17
C LEU A 62 -15.52 -4.40 -8.46
N LEU A 63 -14.37 -4.28 -9.12
CA LEU A 63 -13.06 -4.39 -8.49
C LEU A 63 -12.52 -2.98 -8.22
N ARG A 64 -12.23 -2.68 -6.96
CA ARG A 64 -11.54 -1.46 -6.55
C ARG A 64 -10.12 -1.78 -6.11
N VAL A 65 -9.17 -0.96 -6.56
CA VAL A 65 -7.76 -1.14 -6.24
C VAL A 65 -7.10 0.21 -5.93
N ILE A 66 -6.07 0.18 -5.13
CA ILE A 66 -5.18 1.31 -4.88
C ILE A 66 -3.92 1.14 -5.71
N LEU A 67 -3.67 2.11 -6.58
CA LEU A 67 -2.42 2.24 -7.33
C LEU A 67 -1.58 3.34 -6.68
N GLN A 68 -0.32 3.04 -6.37
CA GLN A 68 0.59 4.00 -5.74
C GLN A 68 1.90 4.12 -6.50
N ARG A 69 2.32 5.38 -6.77
CA ARG A 69 3.72 5.69 -7.10
C ARG A 69 4.49 5.86 -5.80
N MET A 70 5.50 5.03 -5.59
CA MET A 70 6.33 5.04 -4.38
C MET A 70 7.32 6.20 -4.41
N ASN A 71 7.45 6.91 -3.29
CA ASN A 71 8.41 8.00 -3.15
C ASN A 71 9.84 7.46 -2.95
N LYS A 72 10.66 7.53 -4.00
CA LYS A 72 12.05 7.05 -4.00
C LYS A 72 13.00 7.88 -3.11
N GLU A 73 12.63 9.09 -2.74
CA GLU A 73 13.44 9.92 -1.83
C GLU A 73 13.30 9.45 -0.39
N ILE A 74 12.14 8.88 -0.03
CA ILE A 74 11.88 8.30 1.29
C ILE A 74 12.27 6.83 1.30
N PHE A 75 11.77 6.07 0.32
CA PHE A 75 12.07 4.66 0.16
C PHE A 75 13.17 4.50 -0.89
N THR A 76 14.41 4.65 -0.47
CA THR A 76 15.57 4.63 -1.38
C THR A 76 15.82 3.26 -2.01
N GLN A 77 15.26 2.21 -1.43
CA GLN A 77 15.31 0.82 -1.89
C GLN A 77 13.89 0.27 -2.08
N PRO A 78 13.13 0.70 -3.12
CA PRO A 78 11.72 0.29 -3.30
C PRO A 78 11.55 -1.22 -3.50
N GLU A 79 12.55 -1.91 -4.01
CA GLU A 79 12.55 -3.37 -4.20
C GLU A 79 12.57 -4.07 -2.85
N GLU A 80 13.48 -3.70 -1.95
CA GLU A 80 13.56 -4.22 -0.58
C GLU A 80 12.26 -3.93 0.21
N LEU A 81 11.69 -2.72 0.03
CA LEU A 81 10.38 -2.41 0.58
C LEU A 81 9.31 -3.39 0.13
N MET A 82 9.29 -3.73 -1.16
CA MET A 82 8.30 -4.66 -1.70
C MET A 82 8.57 -6.11 -1.29
N GLU A 83 9.80 -6.50 -1.05
CA GLU A 83 10.15 -7.79 -0.43
C GLU A 83 9.59 -7.89 0.99
N ASN A 84 9.80 -6.86 1.81
CA ASN A 84 9.20 -6.77 3.15
C ASN A 84 7.66 -6.86 3.10
N VAL A 85 7.03 -6.06 2.23
CA VAL A 85 5.57 -6.06 2.08
C VAL A 85 5.05 -7.45 1.70
N LEU A 86 5.68 -8.11 0.73
CA LEU A 86 5.27 -9.46 0.31
C LEU A 86 5.50 -10.51 1.40
N GLY A 87 6.65 -10.48 2.05
CA GLY A 87 6.99 -11.42 3.11
C GLY A 87 5.97 -11.33 4.24
N VAL A 88 5.77 -10.13 4.78
CA VAL A 88 4.86 -9.88 5.90
C VAL A 88 3.41 -10.19 5.52
N THR A 89 2.92 -9.70 4.37
CA THR A 89 1.51 -9.92 3.99
C THR A 89 1.21 -11.37 3.67
N SER A 90 2.15 -12.10 3.06
CA SER A 90 2.01 -13.53 2.78
C SER A 90 1.97 -14.35 4.08
N TYR A 91 2.81 -14.01 5.05
CA TYR A 91 2.83 -14.63 6.36
C TYR A 91 1.52 -14.35 7.12
N LEU A 92 1.10 -13.09 7.18
CA LEU A 92 -0.17 -12.69 7.80
C LEU A 92 -1.36 -13.41 7.17
N ARG A 93 -1.42 -13.48 5.84
CA ARG A 93 -2.48 -14.19 5.12
C ARG A 93 -2.62 -15.63 5.61
N LYS A 94 -1.51 -16.34 5.77
CA LYS A 94 -1.49 -17.71 6.29
C LYS A 94 -2.03 -17.77 7.73
N LYS A 95 -1.52 -16.91 8.62
CA LYS A 95 -1.95 -16.84 10.03
C LYS A 95 -3.43 -16.48 10.18
N ILE A 96 -3.93 -15.55 9.37
CA ILE A 96 -5.34 -15.13 9.36
C ILE A 96 -6.24 -16.32 8.98
N ILE A 97 -5.89 -17.05 7.92
CA ILE A 97 -6.63 -18.25 7.50
C ILE A 97 -6.62 -19.31 8.59
N GLU A 98 -5.46 -19.60 9.20
CA GLU A 98 -5.31 -20.56 10.30
C GLU A 98 -6.19 -20.21 11.51
N ASN A 99 -6.40 -18.90 11.75
CA ASN A 99 -7.25 -18.40 12.82
C ASN A 99 -8.74 -18.24 12.43
N GLY A 100 -9.13 -18.63 11.21
CA GLY A 100 -10.51 -18.52 10.70
C GLY A 100 -10.95 -17.11 10.32
N GLY A 101 -10.00 -16.19 10.11
CA GLY A 101 -10.24 -14.82 9.68
C GLY A 101 -10.37 -14.68 8.16
N ASP A 102 -10.61 -13.45 7.69
CA ASP A 102 -10.75 -13.11 6.28
C ASP A 102 -9.49 -12.40 5.74
N PRO A 103 -8.62 -13.12 5.01
CA PRO A 103 -7.38 -12.54 4.49
C PRO A 103 -7.62 -11.49 3.39
N GLU A 104 -8.81 -11.41 2.81
CA GLU A 104 -9.15 -10.37 1.83
C GLU A 104 -9.39 -9.00 2.51
N ARG A 105 -9.64 -9.00 3.82
CA ARG A 105 -9.93 -7.80 4.61
C ARG A 105 -8.86 -7.48 5.67
N GLU A 106 -8.18 -8.50 6.19
CA GLU A 106 -7.32 -8.34 7.37
C GLU A 106 -5.84 -8.15 7.02
N THR A 107 -5.46 -8.25 5.74
CA THR A 107 -4.12 -7.90 5.26
C THR A 107 -4.16 -7.30 3.86
N LEU A 108 -3.05 -6.68 3.43
CA LEU A 108 -2.96 -6.15 2.07
C LEU A 108 -2.84 -7.29 1.05
N ASN A 109 -3.63 -7.19 -0.01
CA ASN A 109 -3.64 -8.12 -1.14
C ASN A 109 -2.97 -7.45 -2.34
N ILE A 110 -1.68 -7.75 -2.55
CA ILE A 110 -0.87 -7.17 -3.62
C ILE A 110 -1.31 -7.72 -4.98
N ILE A 111 -1.62 -6.80 -5.91
CA ILE A 111 -1.89 -7.14 -7.30
C ILE A 111 -0.57 -7.14 -8.06
N ARG A 112 -0.32 -8.24 -8.76
CA ARG A 112 0.92 -8.43 -9.51
C ARG A 112 0.82 -7.83 -10.91
N THR A 113 1.97 -7.48 -11.47
CA THR A 113 2.08 -7.08 -12.87
C THR A 113 1.81 -8.26 -13.82
N VAL A 114 1.63 -7.95 -15.12
CA VAL A 114 1.52 -8.98 -16.16
C VAL A 114 2.76 -9.87 -16.21
N ALA A 115 3.95 -9.33 -15.85
CA ALA A 115 5.20 -10.08 -15.71
C ALA A 115 5.33 -10.81 -14.36
N ASN A 116 4.26 -10.89 -13.55
CA ASN A 116 4.20 -11.53 -12.24
C ASN A 116 5.07 -10.90 -11.14
N ARG A 117 5.47 -9.63 -11.31
CA ARG A 117 6.22 -8.87 -10.30
C ARG A 117 5.28 -8.14 -9.33
N PRO A 118 5.69 -7.86 -8.09
CA PRO A 118 4.87 -7.15 -7.10
C PRO A 118 4.87 -5.63 -7.30
N TYR A 119 5.68 -5.11 -8.18
CA TYR A 119 5.80 -3.70 -8.54
C TYR A 119 6.08 -3.56 -10.03
N TYR A 120 5.85 -2.37 -10.55
CA TYR A 120 6.18 -1.96 -11.91
C TYR A 120 7.15 -0.78 -11.85
N VAL A 121 8.12 -0.73 -12.77
CA VAL A 121 9.00 0.43 -12.98
C VAL A 121 8.63 1.05 -14.31
N ASP A 122 8.20 2.31 -14.29
CA ASP A 122 7.79 3.03 -15.49
C ASP A 122 8.97 3.53 -16.33
N SER A 123 8.67 4.11 -17.49
CA SER A 123 9.67 4.65 -18.42
C SER A 123 10.51 5.82 -17.86
N GLN A 124 10.11 6.41 -16.74
CA GLN A 124 10.85 7.45 -16.02
C GLN A 124 11.66 6.87 -14.84
N GLY A 125 11.58 5.57 -14.61
CA GLY A 125 12.23 4.89 -13.49
C GLY A 125 11.50 5.09 -12.16
N ASP A 126 10.20 5.42 -12.18
CA ASP A 126 9.38 5.48 -10.98
C ASP A 126 8.75 4.11 -10.68
N TYR A 127 8.70 3.79 -9.38
CA TYR A 127 8.19 2.52 -8.90
C TYR A 127 6.72 2.62 -8.54
N TRP A 128 5.93 1.68 -9.03
CA TRP A 128 4.49 1.58 -8.82
C TRP A 128 4.14 0.26 -8.15
N ARG A 129 3.25 0.32 -7.16
CA ARG A 129 2.64 -0.87 -6.55
C ARG A 129 1.12 -0.77 -6.60
N CYS A 130 0.47 -1.92 -6.58
CA CYS A 130 -0.98 -1.99 -6.57
C CYS A 130 -1.46 -3.02 -5.56
N TYR A 131 -2.57 -2.72 -4.87
CA TYR A 131 -3.21 -3.63 -3.96
C TYR A 131 -4.73 -3.45 -3.97
N LYS A 132 -5.43 -4.52 -3.61
CA LYS A 132 -6.88 -4.52 -3.55
C LYS A 132 -7.38 -3.53 -2.52
N PHE A 133 -8.39 -2.76 -2.87
CA PHE A 133 -9.06 -1.85 -1.94
C PHE A 133 -9.91 -2.65 -0.95
N ILE A 134 -9.87 -2.30 0.33
CA ILE A 134 -10.70 -2.93 1.37
C ILE A 134 -11.97 -2.11 1.53
N ASP A 135 -13.07 -2.63 0.99
CA ASP A 135 -14.36 -1.97 1.03
C ASP A 135 -14.94 -1.90 2.44
N GLY A 136 -15.66 -0.81 2.72
CA GLY A 136 -16.31 -0.60 4.02
C GLY A 136 -15.35 -0.30 5.17
N ALA A 137 -14.05 -0.06 4.89
CA ALA A 137 -13.12 0.48 5.86
C ALA A 137 -13.23 2.00 5.93
N THR A 138 -13.15 2.57 7.15
CA THR A 138 -13.15 4.01 7.39
C THR A 138 -11.78 4.43 7.89
N SER A 139 -11.20 5.48 7.31
CA SER A 139 -9.97 6.10 7.79
C SER A 139 -10.30 7.37 8.58
N TYR A 140 -9.62 7.56 9.69
CA TYR A 140 -9.72 8.76 10.52
C TYR A 140 -8.38 9.50 10.46
N ASP A 141 -8.40 10.77 10.05
CA ASP A 141 -7.20 11.64 10.05
C ASP A 141 -6.84 12.07 11.47
N GLN A 142 -7.81 12.08 12.38
CA GLN A 142 -7.66 12.39 13.80
C GLN A 142 -8.51 11.43 14.63
N VAL A 143 -8.05 11.18 15.86
CA VAL A 143 -8.82 10.43 16.85
C VAL A 143 -9.99 11.32 17.33
N GLU A 144 -11.21 10.88 17.12
CA GLU A 144 -12.42 11.62 17.50
C GLU A 144 -12.94 11.19 18.87
N LYS A 145 -12.72 9.94 19.26
CA LYS A 145 -13.24 9.34 20.50
C LYS A 145 -12.16 8.53 21.21
N PRO A 146 -12.19 8.41 22.54
CA PRO A 146 -11.28 7.53 23.28
C PRO A 146 -11.32 6.08 22.81
N ASP A 147 -12.47 5.58 22.33
CA ASP A 147 -12.63 4.23 21.80
C ASP A 147 -11.83 4.02 20.51
N ASP A 148 -11.72 5.02 19.65
CA ASP A 148 -10.91 4.94 18.43
C ASP A 148 -9.42 4.68 18.76
N PHE A 149 -8.95 5.30 19.86
CA PHE A 149 -7.60 5.09 20.35
C PHE A 149 -7.42 3.67 20.90
N TYR A 150 -8.40 3.19 21.66
CA TYR A 150 -8.41 1.83 22.19
C TYR A 150 -8.41 0.80 21.07
N GLN A 151 -9.28 0.94 20.06
CA GLN A 151 -9.36 0.03 18.93
C GLN A 151 -8.08 0.04 18.09
N SER A 152 -7.45 1.20 17.93
CA SER A 152 -6.15 1.31 17.27
C SER A 152 -5.07 0.53 18.03
N ALA A 153 -5.01 0.68 19.35
CA ALA A 153 -4.07 -0.04 20.21
C ALA A 153 -4.29 -1.56 20.16
N VAL A 154 -5.55 -2.02 20.21
CA VAL A 154 -5.92 -3.44 20.09
C VAL A 154 -5.48 -3.99 18.73
N SER A 155 -5.74 -3.26 17.65
CA SER A 155 -5.38 -3.66 16.29
C SER A 155 -3.86 -3.77 16.13
N PHE A 156 -3.11 -2.81 16.69
CA PHE A 156 -1.65 -2.82 16.67
C PHE A 156 -1.07 -3.98 17.49
N GLY A 157 -1.62 -4.24 18.69
CA GLY A 157 -1.24 -5.39 19.52
C GLY A 157 -1.54 -6.73 18.85
N ASN A 158 -2.68 -6.83 18.15
CA ASN A 158 -3.02 -8.03 17.38
C ASN A 158 -2.06 -8.24 16.19
N PHE A 159 -1.71 -7.18 15.49
CA PHE A 159 -0.71 -7.22 14.43
C PHE A 159 0.64 -7.73 14.94
N GLN A 160 1.13 -7.19 16.06
CA GLN A 160 2.37 -7.67 16.70
C GLN A 160 2.26 -9.13 17.12
N ARG A 161 1.13 -9.54 17.71
CA ARG A 161 0.89 -10.95 18.09
C ARG A 161 0.93 -11.90 16.89
N LEU A 162 0.33 -11.50 15.77
CA LEU A 162 0.34 -12.30 14.54
C LEU A 162 1.74 -12.46 13.95
N LEU A 163 2.62 -11.47 14.16
CA LEU A 163 3.99 -11.46 13.66
C LEU A 163 5.03 -11.93 14.69
N ALA A 164 4.62 -12.41 15.87
CA ALA A 164 5.55 -12.77 16.94
C ALA A 164 6.59 -13.83 16.52
N ASP A 165 6.23 -14.74 15.65
CA ASP A 165 7.10 -15.81 15.10
C ASP A 165 7.61 -15.48 13.67
N TYR A 166 7.41 -14.26 13.18
CA TYR A 166 7.93 -13.88 11.86
C TYR A 166 9.47 -13.77 11.93
N PRO A 167 10.21 -14.33 10.96
CA PRO A 167 11.67 -14.27 10.95
C PRO A 167 12.14 -12.83 10.64
N ALA A 168 12.23 -11.99 11.68
CA ALA A 168 12.50 -10.55 11.55
C ALA A 168 13.85 -10.23 10.89
N GLU A 169 14.81 -11.18 10.94
CA GLU A 169 16.10 -11.10 10.26
C GLU A 169 15.99 -11.06 8.73
N THR A 170 14.83 -11.39 8.18
CA THR A 170 14.56 -11.32 6.73
C THR A 170 14.12 -9.94 6.28
N LEU A 171 13.84 -9.03 7.24
CA LEU A 171 13.38 -7.68 6.92
C LEU A 171 14.55 -6.76 6.58
N HIS A 172 14.36 -5.97 5.56
CA HIS A 172 15.25 -4.88 5.18
C HIS A 172 14.91 -3.60 5.94
N GLU A 173 15.91 -2.82 6.33
CA GLU A 173 15.71 -1.47 6.87
C GLU A 173 15.40 -0.49 5.72
N THR A 174 14.13 -0.24 5.46
CA THR A 174 13.67 0.55 4.30
C THR A 174 13.71 2.06 4.51
N ILE A 175 13.77 2.53 5.76
CA ILE A 175 13.98 3.93 6.14
C ILE A 175 15.06 3.94 7.21
N LYS A 176 16.27 4.30 6.83
CA LYS A 176 17.44 4.27 7.71
C LYS A 176 17.27 5.20 8.92
N GLY A 177 17.47 4.65 10.12
CA GLY A 177 17.38 5.41 11.37
C GLY A 177 15.97 5.89 11.70
N PHE A 178 14.91 5.22 11.23
CA PHE A 178 13.53 5.67 11.42
C PHE A 178 13.08 5.68 12.88
N HIS A 179 13.68 4.82 13.70
CA HIS A 179 13.39 4.66 15.14
C HIS A 179 14.59 4.98 16.05
N ASP A 180 15.66 5.55 15.52
CA ASP A 180 16.84 5.99 16.30
C ASP A 180 16.66 7.40 16.88
#